data_8729edecd998a2a687f96add2671977b
#
_entry.id   8729edecd998a2a687f96add2671977b
#
_cell.length_a   1.000
_cell.length_b   1.000
_cell.length_c   1.000
_cell.angle_alpha   90.00
_cell.angle_beta   90.00
_cell.angle_gamma   90.00
#
_symmetry.space_group_name_H-M   'P 1'
#
loop_
_entity.id
_entity.type
_entity.pdbx_description
1 polymer ?
#
loop_
_entity_poly.entity_id
_entity_poly.type
_entity_poly.pdbx_seq_one_letter_code
_entity_poly.pdbx_strand_id
1 'polypeptide(L)'
;MAWLGASSHEGFEIRGEEVVLRADARGVRLARQRGRPKAWLLLPLAAPAFLLLLPPEAVALLGLVLLLALLAASPLLVRGFARWRRWHGAEHRVVEAVLLLEDGVPPEEAWERAPFLSPHCGVVAVGMALPLAPVLYLLHPFLVPLALPLALVLHLRLPSSSPLRFPGLLLQRLVVARPGPLEEARAREAVEALHRLLMEGR
;
A
#
# COMPACT_ATOMS: atom_id res chain seq x y z
N MET A 1 -0.18 8.96 -15.29
CA MET A 1 1.06 8.37 -14.68
C MET A 1 0.68 7.35 -13.62
N ALA A 2 1.49 6.32 -13.38
CA ALA A 2 1.24 5.38 -12.29
C ALA A 2 2.04 5.80 -11.05
N TRP A 3 1.35 6.03 -9.94
CA TRP A 3 1.94 6.38 -8.66
C TRP A 3 1.91 5.17 -7.73
N LEU A 4 3.05 4.84 -7.13
CA LEU A 4 3.19 3.77 -6.15
C LEU A 4 3.58 4.36 -4.81
N GLY A 5 2.80 4.08 -3.77
CA GLY A 5 3.07 4.49 -2.41
C GLY A 5 3.61 3.33 -1.57
N ALA A 6 4.45 3.65 -0.60
CA ALA A 6 4.91 2.74 0.44
C ALA A 6 5.09 3.51 1.74
N SER A 7 4.54 3.02 2.83
CA SER A 7 4.63 3.64 4.14
C SER A 7 5.39 2.78 5.14
N SER A 8 6.01 3.45 6.11
CA SER A 8 6.70 2.86 7.26
C SER A 8 6.25 3.55 8.56
N HIS A 9 6.78 3.11 9.70
CA HIS A 9 6.53 3.79 10.98
C HIS A 9 7.24 5.15 11.12
N GLU A 10 8.13 5.50 10.19
CA GLU A 10 8.90 6.76 10.17
C GLU A 10 8.39 7.77 9.15
N GLY A 11 7.66 7.31 8.12
CA GLY A 11 7.20 8.16 7.02
C GLY A 11 6.63 7.37 5.86
N PHE A 12 6.51 8.03 4.71
CA PHE A 12 6.07 7.40 3.47
C PHE A 12 6.97 7.79 2.29
N GLU A 13 6.93 6.96 1.25
CA GLU A 13 7.60 7.19 -0.03
C GLU A 13 6.57 7.03 -1.15
N ILE A 14 6.56 7.97 -2.09
CA ILE A 14 5.71 7.93 -3.28
C ILE A 14 6.62 7.94 -4.49
N ARG A 15 6.42 7.00 -5.39
CA ARG A 15 7.21 6.84 -6.62
C ARG A 15 6.32 7.03 -7.83
N GLY A 16 6.68 8.01 -8.67
CA GLY A 16 6.23 8.12 -10.05
C GLY A 16 7.27 7.54 -11.01
N GLU A 17 7.07 7.76 -12.30
CA GLU A 17 7.98 7.23 -13.34
C GLU A 17 9.41 7.79 -13.23
N GLU A 18 9.55 9.08 -12.93
CA GLU A 18 10.85 9.77 -12.86
C GLU A 18 11.15 10.38 -11.50
N VAL A 19 10.20 10.32 -10.57
CA VAL A 19 10.27 11.06 -9.30
C VAL A 19 10.02 10.14 -8.13
N VAL A 20 10.84 10.28 -7.10
CA VAL A 20 10.62 9.69 -5.77
C VAL A 20 10.49 10.82 -4.77
N LEU A 21 9.37 10.83 -4.08
CA LEU A 21 9.13 11.71 -2.95
C LEU A 21 9.20 10.88 -1.67
N ARG A 22 9.97 11.36 -0.70
CA ARG A 22 10.01 10.81 0.66
C ARG A 22 9.57 11.88 1.65
N ALA A 23 8.65 11.52 2.53
CA ALA A 23 8.19 12.37 3.62
C ALA A 23 8.35 11.63 4.95
N ASP A 24 9.02 12.26 5.91
CA ASP A 24 9.23 11.76 7.27
C ASP A 24 9.05 12.89 8.29
N ALA A 25 9.29 12.60 9.57
CA ALA A 25 9.20 13.62 10.63
C ALA A 25 10.16 14.80 10.43
N ARG A 26 11.24 14.62 9.64
CA ARG A 26 12.28 15.64 9.40
C ARG A 26 11.93 16.56 8.23
N GLY A 27 11.07 16.13 7.30
CA GLY A 27 10.65 16.93 6.15
C GLY A 27 10.29 16.10 4.92
N VAL A 28 10.09 16.82 3.81
CA VAL A 28 9.82 16.25 2.49
C VAL A 28 11.04 16.39 1.61
N ARG A 29 11.42 15.33 0.92
CA ARG A 29 12.55 15.29 0.00
C ARG A 29 12.10 14.73 -1.34
N LEU A 30 12.44 15.44 -2.40
CA LEU A 30 12.26 15.03 -3.77
C LEU A 30 13.57 14.56 -4.37
N ALA A 31 13.55 13.44 -5.07
CA ALA A 31 14.69 12.95 -5.84
C ALA A 31 14.20 12.50 -7.22
N ARG A 32 14.92 12.91 -8.27
CA ARG A 32 14.70 12.32 -9.61
C ARG A 32 15.28 10.91 -9.63
N GLN A 33 14.48 9.93 -9.98
CA GLN A 33 14.91 8.54 -10.12
C GLN A 33 15.11 8.22 -11.60
N ARG A 34 16.35 7.90 -11.98
CA ARG A 34 16.66 7.30 -13.28
C ARG A 34 16.63 5.77 -13.09
N GLY A 35 15.55 5.10 -13.51
CA GLY A 35 15.52 3.64 -13.55
C GLY A 35 14.15 3.04 -13.20
N ARG A 36 13.84 1.92 -13.85
CA ARG A 36 12.64 1.10 -13.60
C ARG A 36 12.66 0.48 -12.19
N PRO A 37 11.51 0.26 -11.56
CA PRO A 37 11.44 -0.47 -10.29
C PRO A 37 12.11 -1.83 -10.44
N LYS A 38 12.99 -2.16 -9.50
CA LYS A 38 13.77 -3.40 -9.54
C LYS A 38 12.85 -4.61 -9.35
N ALA A 39 13.09 -5.66 -10.15
CA ALA A 39 12.32 -6.91 -10.14
C ALA A 39 12.21 -7.61 -8.77
N TRP A 40 13.06 -7.24 -7.77
CA TRP A 40 12.97 -7.78 -6.41
C TRP A 40 11.64 -7.45 -5.69
N LEU A 41 10.87 -6.44 -6.16
CA LEU A 41 9.52 -6.18 -5.65
C LEU A 41 8.54 -7.32 -5.93
N LEU A 42 8.88 -8.23 -6.87
CA LEU A 42 8.09 -9.43 -7.16
C LEU A 42 8.46 -10.62 -6.26
N LEU A 43 9.57 -10.56 -5.51
CA LEU A 43 9.99 -11.63 -4.58
C LEU A 43 8.92 -12.03 -3.55
N PRO A 44 8.17 -11.10 -2.91
CA PRO A 44 7.10 -11.48 -2.00
C PRO A 44 5.98 -12.31 -2.65
N LEU A 45 5.81 -12.20 -3.96
CA LEU A 45 4.83 -13.01 -4.70
C LEU A 45 5.30 -14.46 -4.91
N ALA A 46 6.62 -14.70 -4.87
CA ALA A 46 7.20 -16.04 -4.98
C ALA A 46 7.26 -16.78 -3.62
N ALA A 47 7.21 -16.07 -2.49
CA ALA A 47 7.30 -16.66 -1.15
C ALA A 47 6.23 -17.73 -0.87
N PRO A 48 4.94 -17.56 -1.24
CA PRO A 48 3.93 -18.60 -1.06
C PRO A 48 4.25 -19.89 -1.84
N ALA A 49 4.81 -19.76 -3.05
CA ALA A 49 5.20 -20.92 -3.85
C ALA A 49 6.34 -21.70 -3.21
N PHE A 50 7.27 -21.01 -2.55
CA PHE A 50 8.36 -21.65 -1.83
C PHE A 50 7.88 -22.44 -0.60
N LEU A 51 6.86 -21.95 0.12
CA LEU A 51 6.27 -22.65 1.26
C LEU A 51 5.63 -23.99 0.86
N LEU A 52 5.14 -24.12 -0.39
CA LEU A 52 4.59 -25.36 -0.90
C LEU A 52 5.64 -26.47 -1.14
N LEU A 53 6.91 -26.11 -1.20
CA LEU A 53 8.03 -27.06 -1.35
C LEU A 53 8.53 -27.58 -0.01
N LEU A 54 8.09 -27.02 1.11
CA LEU A 54 8.49 -27.45 2.45
C LEU A 54 7.58 -28.57 2.96
N PRO A 55 8.12 -29.52 3.73
CA PRO A 55 7.31 -30.54 4.39
C PRO A 55 6.36 -29.90 5.42
N PRO A 56 5.16 -30.46 5.64
CA PRO A 56 4.13 -29.87 6.53
C PRO A 56 4.63 -29.54 7.93
N GLU A 57 5.52 -30.37 8.46
CA GLU A 57 6.12 -30.18 9.80
C GLU A 57 7.02 -28.93 9.85
N ALA A 58 7.77 -28.67 8.78
CA ALA A 58 8.61 -27.49 8.67
C ALA A 58 7.78 -26.21 8.54
N VAL A 59 6.66 -26.27 7.81
CA VAL A 59 5.70 -25.16 7.70
C VAL A 59 5.04 -24.87 9.06
N ALA A 60 4.63 -25.94 9.80
CA ALA A 60 4.04 -25.81 11.11
C ALA A 60 5.03 -25.23 12.14
N LEU A 61 6.27 -25.71 12.15
CA LEU A 61 7.33 -25.20 13.01
C LEU A 61 7.64 -23.74 12.72
N LEU A 62 7.79 -23.36 11.44
CA LEU A 62 8.01 -21.98 11.01
C LEU A 62 6.86 -21.08 11.45
N GLY A 63 5.61 -21.53 11.29
CA GLY A 63 4.41 -20.85 11.74
C GLY A 63 4.40 -20.60 13.25
N LEU A 64 4.75 -21.60 14.03
CA LEU A 64 4.87 -21.49 15.49
C LEU A 64 5.96 -20.51 15.92
N VAL A 65 7.16 -20.60 15.33
CA VAL A 65 8.26 -19.67 15.60
C VAL A 65 7.88 -18.22 15.27
N LEU A 66 7.24 -18.00 14.12
CA LEU A 66 6.75 -16.66 13.72
C LEU A 66 5.69 -16.15 14.68
N LEU A 67 4.74 -17.00 15.11
CA LEU A 67 3.71 -16.63 16.09
C LEU A 67 4.33 -16.20 17.43
N LEU A 68 5.26 -16.99 17.95
CA LEU A 68 5.96 -16.68 19.22
C LEU A 68 6.77 -15.38 19.10
N ALA A 69 7.45 -15.17 17.98
CA ALA A 69 8.18 -13.94 17.72
C ALA A 69 7.25 -12.72 17.64
N LEU A 70 6.09 -12.84 16.99
CA LEU A 70 5.06 -11.80 16.92
C LEU A 70 4.47 -11.48 18.31
N LEU A 71 4.21 -12.50 19.12
CA LEU A 71 3.72 -12.31 20.50
C LEU A 71 4.75 -11.61 21.37
N ALA A 72 6.03 -12.00 21.30
CA ALA A 72 7.12 -11.37 22.03
C ALA A 72 7.35 -9.91 21.59
N ALA A 73 7.20 -9.62 20.30
CA ALA A 73 7.38 -8.27 19.75
C ALA A 73 6.11 -7.40 19.87
N SER A 74 4.98 -7.95 20.34
CA SER A 74 3.67 -7.28 20.32
C SER A 74 3.65 -5.87 20.93
N PRO A 75 4.30 -5.54 22.07
CA PRO A 75 4.28 -4.18 22.64
C PRO A 75 4.94 -3.14 21.73
N LEU A 76 6.04 -3.51 21.06
CA LEU A 76 6.72 -2.66 20.08
C LEU A 76 5.93 -2.55 18.79
N LEU A 77 5.36 -3.68 18.33
CA LEU A 77 4.53 -3.75 17.14
C LEU A 77 3.26 -2.89 17.27
N VAL A 78 2.60 -2.89 18.44
CA VAL A 78 1.39 -2.07 18.66
C VAL A 78 1.68 -0.58 18.51
N ARG A 79 2.78 -0.08 19.11
CA ARG A 79 3.18 1.33 19.00
C ARG A 79 3.62 1.69 17.59
N GLY A 80 4.47 0.88 16.99
CA GLY A 80 4.93 1.04 15.61
C GLY A 80 3.79 0.94 14.61
N PHE A 81 2.87 0.00 14.82
CA PHE A 81 1.69 -0.20 13.98
C PHE A 81 0.74 1.00 14.00
N ALA A 82 0.47 1.58 15.18
CA ALA A 82 -0.38 2.76 15.29
C ALA A 82 0.22 3.96 14.53
N ARG A 83 1.53 4.14 14.61
CA ARG A 83 2.24 5.20 13.89
C ARG A 83 2.26 4.93 12.39
N TRP A 84 2.57 3.69 11.99
CA TRP A 84 2.55 3.26 10.59
C TRP A 84 1.17 3.47 9.96
N ARG A 85 0.08 3.14 10.64
CA ARG A 85 -1.29 3.37 10.15
C ARG A 85 -1.57 4.84 9.82
N ARG A 86 -1.05 5.79 10.62
CA ARG A 86 -1.20 7.23 10.36
C ARG A 86 -0.41 7.67 9.14
N TRP A 87 0.84 7.25 9.02
CA TRP A 87 1.65 7.52 7.83
C TRP A 87 1.05 6.90 6.57
N HIS A 88 0.47 5.70 6.67
CA HIS A 88 -0.23 5.03 5.58
C HIS A 88 -1.47 5.83 5.13
N GLY A 89 -2.23 6.40 6.08
CA GLY A 89 -3.33 7.30 5.75
C GLY A 89 -2.87 8.62 5.10
N ALA A 90 -1.73 9.15 5.52
CA ALA A 90 -1.12 10.32 4.91
C ALA A 90 -0.66 10.04 3.47
N GLU A 91 0.01 8.92 3.24
CA GLU A 91 0.40 8.43 1.92
C GLU A 91 -0.80 8.36 0.97
N HIS A 92 -1.91 7.73 1.39
CA HIS A 92 -3.11 7.65 0.58
C HIS A 92 -3.63 9.02 0.17
N ARG A 93 -3.71 9.97 1.11
CA ARG A 93 -4.17 11.33 0.79
C ARG A 93 -3.28 12.00 -0.25
N VAL A 94 -1.96 11.80 -0.17
CA VAL A 94 -1.04 12.37 -1.17
C VAL A 94 -1.26 11.73 -2.54
N VAL A 95 -1.35 10.40 -2.62
CA VAL A 95 -1.59 9.70 -3.89
C VAL A 95 -2.91 10.15 -4.53
N GLU A 96 -3.99 10.20 -3.76
CA GLU A 96 -5.31 10.62 -4.27
C GLU A 96 -5.32 12.11 -4.66
N ALA A 97 -4.66 12.98 -3.87
CA ALA A 97 -4.53 14.39 -4.22
C ALA A 97 -3.75 14.58 -5.53
N VAL A 98 -2.67 13.82 -5.73
CA VAL A 98 -1.86 13.91 -6.97
C VAL A 98 -2.65 13.44 -8.17
N LEU A 99 -3.47 12.41 -8.06
CA LEU A 99 -4.37 12.00 -9.15
C LEU A 99 -5.36 13.13 -9.52
N LEU A 100 -5.92 13.81 -8.53
CA LEU A 100 -6.78 14.98 -8.76
C LEU A 100 -6.02 16.16 -9.39
N LEU A 101 -4.75 16.38 -9.01
CA LEU A 101 -3.90 17.39 -9.65
C LEU A 101 -3.62 17.07 -11.13
N GLU A 102 -3.42 15.80 -11.47
CA GLU A 102 -3.26 15.36 -12.87
C GLU A 102 -4.53 15.65 -13.70
N ASP A 103 -5.72 15.53 -13.07
CA ASP A 103 -7.02 15.86 -13.65
C ASP A 103 -7.27 17.39 -13.69
N GLY A 104 -6.33 18.21 -13.24
CA GLY A 104 -6.41 19.67 -13.29
C GLY A 104 -7.14 20.32 -12.12
N VAL A 105 -7.43 19.58 -11.05
CA VAL A 105 -8.02 20.14 -9.82
C VAL A 105 -6.98 20.99 -9.09
N PRO A 106 -7.36 22.20 -8.58
CA PRO A 106 -6.44 23.04 -7.80
C PRO A 106 -5.92 22.34 -6.54
N PRO A 107 -4.68 22.63 -6.09
CA PRO A 107 -4.03 21.91 -4.99
C PRO A 107 -4.83 21.87 -3.69
N GLU A 108 -5.42 22.99 -3.29
CA GLU A 108 -6.23 23.08 -2.07
C GLU A 108 -7.47 22.19 -2.15
N GLU A 109 -8.20 22.27 -3.27
CA GLU A 109 -9.39 21.45 -3.52
C GLU A 109 -9.03 19.97 -3.66
N ALA A 110 -7.92 19.64 -4.34
CA ALA A 110 -7.41 18.29 -4.46
C ALA A 110 -7.10 17.69 -3.08
N TRP A 111 -6.48 18.48 -2.19
CA TRP A 111 -6.21 18.08 -0.81
C TRP A 111 -7.49 17.83 0.00
N GLU A 112 -8.46 18.72 -0.10
CA GLU A 112 -9.73 18.59 0.66
C GLU A 112 -10.55 17.39 0.19
N ARG A 113 -10.54 17.09 -1.11
CA ARG A 113 -11.27 15.98 -1.71
C ARG A 113 -10.57 14.64 -1.55
N ALA A 114 -9.26 14.62 -1.33
CA ALA A 114 -8.47 13.40 -1.24
C ALA A 114 -8.84 12.57 0.01
N PRO A 115 -9.37 11.34 -0.15
CA PRO A 115 -9.72 10.47 0.96
C PRO A 115 -8.46 9.85 1.57
N PHE A 116 -8.53 9.48 2.85
CA PHE A 116 -7.47 8.71 3.52
C PHE A 116 -7.61 7.19 3.32
N LEU A 117 -8.73 6.72 2.78
CA LEU A 117 -8.91 5.34 2.29
C LEU A 117 -8.87 5.38 0.77
N SER A 118 -7.92 4.68 0.17
CA SER A 118 -7.69 4.71 -1.27
C SER A 118 -8.07 3.39 -1.92
N PRO A 119 -8.89 3.39 -2.98
CA PRO A 119 -9.17 2.19 -3.76
C PRO A 119 -7.94 1.70 -4.53
N HIS A 120 -6.88 2.51 -4.64
CA HIS A 120 -5.66 2.19 -5.37
C HIS A 120 -4.58 1.51 -4.51
N CYS A 121 -4.84 1.35 -3.20
CA CYS A 121 -3.89 0.72 -2.28
C CYS A 121 -3.77 -0.80 -2.50
N GLY A 122 -2.54 -1.32 -2.44
CA GLY A 122 -2.27 -2.75 -2.55
C GLY A 122 -2.98 -3.62 -1.48
N VAL A 123 -3.30 -3.05 -0.30
CA VAL A 123 -4.09 -3.73 0.74
C VAL A 123 -5.49 -4.11 0.21
N VAL A 124 -6.04 -3.34 -0.73
CA VAL A 124 -7.31 -3.67 -1.37
C VAL A 124 -7.20 -4.99 -2.15
N ALA A 125 -6.10 -5.20 -2.88
CA ALA A 125 -5.86 -6.47 -3.57
C ALA A 125 -5.75 -7.64 -2.59
N VAL A 126 -5.05 -7.46 -1.46
CA VAL A 126 -4.97 -8.48 -0.39
C VAL A 126 -6.36 -8.83 0.14
N GLY A 127 -7.19 -7.83 0.43
CA GLY A 127 -8.56 -8.05 0.89
C GLY A 127 -9.47 -8.71 -0.16
N MET A 128 -9.25 -8.43 -1.45
CA MET A 128 -9.95 -9.13 -2.55
C MET A 128 -9.52 -10.60 -2.66
N ALA A 129 -8.29 -10.95 -2.29
CA ALA A 129 -7.80 -12.33 -2.30
C ALA A 129 -8.51 -13.21 -1.24
N LEU A 130 -8.97 -12.62 -0.13
CA LEU A 130 -9.63 -13.36 0.95
C LEU A 130 -10.86 -14.15 0.49
N PRO A 131 -11.84 -13.59 -0.22
CA PRO A 131 -12.98 -14.35 -0.73
C PRO A 131 -12.61 -15.24 -1.94
N LEU A 132 -11.54 -14.92 -2.69
CA LEU A 132 -11.09 -15.75 -3.80
C LEU A 132 -10.44 -17.06 -3.33
N ALA A 133 -9.71 -17.03 -2.22
CA ALA A 133 -9.00 -18.21 -1.72
C ALA A 133 -9.93 -19.40 -1.45
N PRO A 134 -11.05 -19.30 -0.71
CA PRO A 134 -11.97 -20.41 -0.51
C PRO A 134 -12.65 -20.88 -1.81
N VAL A 135 -12.97 -19.97 -2.74
CA VAL A 135 -13.51 -20.35 -4.05
C VAL A 135 -12.53 -21.20 -4.83
N LEU A 136 -11.27 -20.79 -4.88
CA LEU A 136 -10.20 -21.54 -5.54
C LEU A 136 -9.93 -22.88 -4.83
N TYR A 137 -10.01 -22.91 -3.49
CA TYR A 137 -9.88 -24.15 -2.70
C TYR A 137 -10.96 -25.17 -3.04
N LEU A 138 -12.21 -24.72 -3.20
CA LEU A 138 -13.34 -25.61 -3.59
C LEU A 138 -13.18 -26.19 -5.00
N LEU A 139 -12.51 -25.45 -5.91
CA LEU A 139 -12.17 -25.96 -7.22
C LEU A 139 -11.02 -26.96 -7.15
N HIS A 140 -9.94 -26.59 -6.51
CA HIS A 140 -8.79 -27.46 -6.22
C HIS A 140 -7.83 -26.79 -5.23
N PRO A 141 -7.36 -27.50 -4.18
CA PRO A 141 -6.49 -26.90 -3.15
C PRO A 141 -5.22 -26.23 -3.70
N PHE A 142 -4.61 -26.77 -4.76
CA PHE A 142 -3.43 -26.21 -5.41
C PHE A 142 -3.67 -24.87 -6.13
N LEU A 143 -4.91 -24.43 -6.28
CA LEU A 143 -5.24 -23.12 -6.87
C LEU A 143 -5.22 -21.97 -5.85
N VAL A 144 -5.23 -22.27 -4.55
CA VAL A 144 -5.25 -21.26 -3.47
C VAL A 144 -4.10 -20.23 -3.60
N PRO A 145 -2.85 -20.61 -3.92
CA PRO A 145 -1.77 -19.65 -4.12
C PRO A 145 -2.01 -18.64 -5.25
N LEU A 146 -2.92 -18.93 -6.17
CA LEU A 146 -3.31 -18.02 -7.25
C LEU A 146 -4.26 -16.91 -6.80
N ALA A 147 -4.83 -16.99 -5.59
CA ALA A 147 -5.79 -16.00 -5.09
C ALA A 147 -5.20 -14.59 -5.08
N LEU A 148 -3.99 -14.41 -4.57
CA LEU A 148 -3.35 -13.09 -4.50
C LEU A 148 -2.92 -12.55 -5.87
N PRO A 149 -2.23 -13.31 -6.75
CA PRO A 149 -1.95 -12.86 -8.11
C PRO A 149 -3.22 -12.51 -8.90
N LEU A 150 -4.27 -13.32 -8.80
CA LEU A 150 -5.55 -13.05 -9.46
C LEU A 150 -6.21 -11.78 -8.90
N ALA A 151 -6.25 -11.63 -7.58
CA ALA A 151 -6.77 -10.43 -6.94
C ALA A 151 -6.00 -9.17 -7.36
N LEU A 152 -4.67 -9.26 -7.50
CA LEU A 152 -3.84 -8.15 -7.98
C LEU A 152 -4.17 -7.78 -9.42
N VAL A 153 -4.32 -8.77 -10.31
CA VAL A 153 -4.73 -8.52 -11.71
C VAL A 153 -6.12 -7.86 -11.74
N LEU A 154 -7.09 -8.37 -10.97
CA LEU A 154 -8.42 -7.78 -10.86
C LEU A 154 -8.36 -6.37 -10.29
N HIS A 155 -7.53 -6.13 -9.26
CA HIS A 155 -7.33 -4.81 -8.68
C HIS A 155 -6.83 -3.79 -9.70
N LEU A 156 -5.91 -4.18 -10.58
CA LEU A 156 -5.36 -3.31 -11.63
C LEU A 156 -6.32 -3.08 -12.80
N ARG A 157 -7.25 -4.01 -13.05
CA ARG A 157 -8.16 -3.97 -14.21
C ARG A 157 -9.55 -3.43 -13.90
N LEU A 158 -10.02 -3.61 -12.68
CA LEU A 158 -11.37 -3.18 -12.30
C LEU A 158 -11.41 -1.68 -12.01
N PRO A 159 -12.54 -1.01 -12.32
CA PRO A 159 -12.74 0.39 -11.93
C PRO A 159 -12.71 0.56 -10.41
N SER A 160 -12.34 1.75 -9.93
CA SER A 160 -12.24 2.06 -8.48
C SER A 160 -13.59 1.87 -7.75
N SER A 161 -14.71 2.04 -8.45
CA SER A 161 -16.07 1.85 -7.93
C SER A 161 -16.54 0.39 -7.88
N SER A 162 -15.72 -0.59 -8.32
CA SER A 162 -16.13 -1.99 -8.35
C SER A 162 -16.46 -2.54 -6.95
N PRO A 163 -17.63 -3.19 -6.77
CA PRO A 163 -18.02 -3.79 -5.49
C PRO A 163 -17.08 -4.92 -5.03
N LEU A 164 -16.34 -5.53 -5.95
CA LEU A 164 -15.34 -6.56 -5.63
C LEU A 164 -14.18 -6.00 -4.80
N ARG A 165 -14.01 -4.68 -4.72
CA ARG A 165 -13.01 -4.02 -3.85
C ARG A 165 -13.47 -3.90 -2.40
N PHE A 166 -14.75 -4.14 -2.11
CA PHE A 166 -15.32 -3.95 -0.77
C PHE A 166 -14.58 -4.71 0.35
N PRO A 167 -14.24 -6.02 0.20
CA PRO A 167 -13.47 -6.72 1.24
C PRO A 167 -12.11 -6.05 1.50
N GLY A 168 -11.46 -5.56 0.46
CA GLY A 168 -10.20 -4.84 0.57
C GLY A 168 -10.33 -3.49 1.27
N LEU A 169 -11.39 -2.74 0.97
CA LEU A 169 -11.68 -1.48 1.67
C LEU A 169 -12.02 -1.70 3.15
N LEU A 170 -12.68 -2.82 3.50
CA LEU A 170 -12.87 -3.20 4.89
C LEU A 170 -11.54 -3.51 5.59
N LEU A 171 -10.68 -4.32 4.96
CA LEU A 171 -9.35 -4.62 5.49
C LEU A 171 -8.53 -3.35 5.68
N GLN A 172 -8.66 -2.40 4.75
CA GLN A 172 -7.95 -1.12 4.82
C GLN A 172 -8.30 -0.32 6.09
N ARG A 173 -9.55 -0.36 6.57
CA ARG A 173 -9.95 0.28 7.83
C ARG A 173 -9.18 -0.24 9.06
N LEU A 174 -8.64 -1.45 9.00
CA LEU A 174 -7.83 -2.02 10.07
C LEU A 174 -6.38 -1.53 10.01
N VAL A 175 -5.85 -1.30 8.80
CA VAL A 175 -4.42 -0.98 8.58
C VAL A 175 -4.16 0.48 8.23
N VAL A 176 -5.20 1.28 8.06
CA VAL A 176 -5.11 2.72 7.81
C VAL A 176 -5.77 3.49 8.95
N ALA A 177 -5.16 4.57 9.39
CA ALA A 177 -5.74 5.50 10.35
C ALA A 177 -5.72 6.93 9.78
N ARG A 178 -6.61 7.77 10.30
CA ARG A 178 -6.57 9.20 9.97
C ARG A 178 -5.21 9.77 10.37
N PRO A 179 -4.54 10.53 9.48
CA PRO A 179 -3.28 11.18 9.80
C PRO A 179 -3.40 12.09 11.01
N GLY A 180 -2.37 12.13 11.83
CA GLY A 180 -2.26 13.15 12.89
C GLY A 180 -1.73 14.47 12.33
N PRO A 181 -1.62 15.51 13.17
CA PRO A 181 -1.22 16.84 12.70
C PRO A 181 0.15 16.86 11.99
N LEU A 182 1.11 16.08 12.47
CA LEU A 182 2.44 15.99 11.86
C LEU A 182 2.37 15.32 10.49
N GLU A 183 1.73 14.16 10.42
CA GLU A 183 1.59 13.38 9.19
C GLU A 183 0.79 14.17 8.14
N GLU A 184 -0.22 14.93 8.57
CA GLU A 184 -1.04 15.78 7.70
C GLU A 184 -0.24 16.97 7.15
N ALA A 185 0.55 17.65 8.00
CA ALA A 185 1.41 18.74 7.56
C ALA A 185 2.43 18.26 6.52
N ARG A 186 3.07 17.11 6.73
CA ARG A 186 4.02 16.53 5.79
C ARG A 186 3.36 16.06 4.49
N ALA A 187 2.16 15.55 4.57
CA ALA A 187 1.40 15.15 3.39
C ALA A 187 1.02 16.38 2.52
N ARG A 188 0.60 17.49 3.12
CA ARG A 188 0.35 18.76 2.39
C ARG A 188 1.61 19.27 1.71
N GLU A 189 2.72 19.37 2.44
CA GLU A 189 4.03 19.75 1.90
C GLU A 189 4.43 18.87 0.69
N ALA A 190 4.15 17.57 0.77
CA ALA A 190 4.38 16.63 -0.31
C ALA A 190 3.52 16.91 -1.56
N VAL A 191 2.23 17.21 -1.38
CA VAL A 191 1.32 17.56 -2.49
C VAL A 191 1.77 18.85 -3.17
N GLU A 192 2.13 19.89 -2.40
CA GLU A 192 2.64 21.15 -2.95
C GLU A 192 3.95 20.97 -3.73
N ALA A 193 4.85 20.13 -3.21
CA ALA A 193 6.11 19.83 -3.87
C ALA A 193 5.89 19.07 -5.20
N LEU A 194 4.96 18.11 -5.23
CA LEU A 194 4.61 17.38 -6.45
C LEU A 194 3.86 18.28 -7.45
N HIS A 195 2.97 19.16 -6.97
CA HIS A 195 2.30 20.13 -7.85
C HIS A 195 3.30 21.03 -8.57
N ARG A 196 4.28 21.60 -7.85
CA ARG A 196 5.34 22.41 -8.48
C ARG A 196 6.08 21.65 -9.57
N LEU A 197 6.44 20.39 -9.34
CA LEU A 197 7.07 19.56 -10.35
C LEU A 197 6.19 19.30 -11.57
N LEU A 198 4.90 19.06 -11.38
CA LEU A 198 3.95 18.86 -12.48
C LEU A 198 3.80 20.13 -13.33
N MET A 199 3.90 21.31 -12.72
CA MET A 199 3.84 22.58 -13.44
C MET A 199 5.15 22.91 -14.17
N GLU A 200 6.32 22.56 -13.61
CA GLU A 200 7.63 22.75 -14.25
C GLU A 200 7.88 21.80 -15.42
N GLY A 201 7.18 20.65 -15.47
CA GLY A 201 7.30 19.63 -16.53
C GLY A 201 6.36 19.85 -17.72
N ARG A 202 5.45 20.84 -17.64
CA ARG A 202 4.55 21.25 -18.74
C ARG A 202 5.14 22.44 -19.50
#